data_b74a4100132b9dec1708e2805954b726
#
_entry.id   b74a4100132b9dec1708e2805954b726
#
_cell.length_a   1.000
_cell.length_b   1.000
_cell.length_c   1.000
_cell.angle_alpha   90.00
_cell.angle_beta   90.00
_cell.angle_gamma   90.00
#
_symmetry.space_group_name_H-M   'P 1'
#
loop_
_entity.id
_entity.type
_entity.pdbx_description
1 polymer ?
#
loop_
_entity_poly.entity_id
_entity_poly.type
_entity_poly.pdbx_seq_one_letter_code
_entity_poly.pdbx_strand_id
1 'polypeptide(L)'
;MIRVFIISLLAGTCAFAQTSVAPAGQALSRPPVTQQPTPPLPPQSFNPDSVAPNAAVVTLHGVCPKDVASAKTASTKADSCETVITKEQFNRMLSGMNIAAPISNPAAMRSFAESYSQLLALAGEGEKAGVENDPRFQELMRIARIRALADSYRHGLDEKYSNPSQQEIEAYYNENISKYDSFKIERIIVPSINPSRTPAARAENDKKVQQLAADIRERAARGEETQKLQDEVYKALALPSPPKTDLGMKRRGSFPVAIEKDILALKPGEVTKLETEMSGFNIYKLRSRDTIPVESVKAEITRDLHQKNMEGAIKAVTGSIHPELNEQFFGPTGRTSGPILRNPQSPSGTPMPGTSTGNPRTATPPQQPVSPK
;
A
#
# COMPACT_ATOMS: atom_id res chain seq x y z
N MET A 1 -22.99 34.18 20.12
CA MET A 1 -24.35 33.94 19.58
C MET A 1 -24.19 33.23 18.24
N ILE A 2 -24.38 31.92 18.27
CA ILE A 2 -24.18 31.02 17.12
C ILE A 2 -25.59 30.73 16.57
N ARG A 3 -25.86 31.08 15.32
CA ARG A 3 -27.10 30.68 14.63
C ARG A 3 -26.79 29.46 13.76
N VAL A 4 -27.35 28.34 14.18
CA VAL A 4 -27.41 27.09 13.43
C VAL A 4 -28.57 27.17 12.44
N PHE A 5 -28.31 26.96 11.15
CA PHE A 5 -29.34 26.76 10.13
C PHE A 5 -29.52 25.25 9.89
N ILE A 6 -30.69 24.77 10.28
CA ILE A 6 -31.17 23.42 9.97
C ILE A 6 -31.99 23.54 8.67
N ILE A 7 -31.55 22.81 7.62
CA ILE A 7 -32.34 22.64 6.40
C ILE A 7 -33.04 21.28 6.47
N SER A 8 -34.37 21.32 6.56
CA SER A 8 -35.24 20.15 6.52
C SER A 8 -35.44 19.66 5.09
N LEU A 9 -35.24 18.35 4.90
CA LEU A 9 -35.57 17.65 3.65
C LEU A 9 -37.05 17.26 3.68
N LEU A 10 -37.84 17.75 2.73
CA LEU A 10 -39.23 17.33 2.49
C LEU A 10 -39.24 16.34 1.31
N ALA A 11 -39.59 15.11 1.61
CA ALA A 11 -39.96 14.10 0.62
C ALA A 11 -41.40 14.29 0.20
N GLY A 12 -41.63 14.53 -1.08
CA GLY A 12 -42.95 14.61 -1.67
C GLY A 12 -43.19 13.45 -2.62
N THR A 13 -44.05 12.52 -2.23
CA THR A 13 -44.61 11.47 -3.08
C THR A 13 -45.84 12.02 -3.84
N CYS A 14 -45.81 12.01 -5.18
CA CYS A 14 -46.98 12.25 -6.01
C CYS A 14 -47.40 10.97 -6.73
N ALA A 15 -48.55 10.46 -6.35
CA ALA A 15 -49.31 9.45 -7.08
C ALA A 15 -50.13 10.13 -8.19
N PHE A 16 -50.08 9.59 -9.40
CA PHE A 16 -50.96 10.02 -10.48
C PHE A 16 -51.99 8.95 -10.78
N ALA A 17 -53.26 9.35 -10.65
CA ALA A 17 -54.41 8.60 -11.10
C ALA A 17 -54.72 8.93 -12.57
N GLN A 18 -55.09 7.88 -13.31
CA GLN A 18 -55.53 7.94 -14.68
C GLN A 18 -57.02 8.39 -14.74
N THR A 19 -57.36 9.22 -15.69
CA THR A 19 -58.73 9.26 -16.26
C THR A 19 -58.70 9.53 -17.76
N SER A 20 -59.32 8.63 -18.47
CA SER A 20 -59.62 8.67 -19.89
C SER A 20 -60.83 9.56 -20.18
N VAL A 21 -60.84 10.24 -21.30
CA VAL A 21 -62.02 10.45 -22.17
C VAL A 21 -61.57 11.01 -23.53
N ALA A 22 -61.95 10.36 -24.63
CA ALA A 22 -61.89 10.89 -25.99
C ALA A 22 -63.18 11.65 -26.32
N PRO A 23 -63.24 12.54 -27.34
CA PRO A 23 -63.88 12.13 -28.53
C PRO A 23 -63.26 12.62 -29.87
N ALA A 24 -63.76 12.02 -30.92
CA ALA A 24 -63.42 11.99 -32.30
C ALA A 24 -63.44 13.33 -33.04
N GLY A 25 -62.49 13.48 -33.99
CA GLY A 25 -62.53 14.55 -35.01
C GLY A 25 -61.63 14.13 -36.19
N GLN A 26 -62.18 13.94 -37.26
CA GLN A 26 -61.86 13.44 -38.60
C GLN A 26 -60.45 13.64 -39.14
N ALA A 27 -60.01 12.60 -39.78
CA ALA A 27 -58.76 12.41 -40.50
C ALA A 27 -58.66 13.27 -41.78
N LEU A 28 -57.44 13.85 -41.97
CA LEU A 28 -56.92 14.11 -43.28
C LEU A 28 -55.63 13.26 -43.42
N SER A 29 -55.74 12.23 -44.23
CA SER A 29 -54.66 11.26 -44.54
C SER A 29 -53.49 11.95 -45.23
N ARG A 30 -52.37 12.09 -44.56
CA ARG A 30 -51.06 12.28 -45.23
C ARG A 30 -50.44 10.88 -45.43
N PRO A 31 -49.87 10.61 -46.60
CA PRO A 31 -49.18 9.34 -46.82
C PRO A 31 -47.99 9.21 -45.86
N PRO A 32 -47.66 8.01 -45.35
CA PRO A 32 -46.53 7.78 -44.50
C PRO A 32 -45.23 8.04 -45.28
N VAL A 33 -44.48 9.05 -44.86
CA VAL A 33 -43.08 9.20 -45.23
C VAL A 33 -42.32 8.05 -44.60
N THR A 34 -41.96 7.07 -45.41
CA THR A 34 -41.06 5.98 -45.02
C THR A 34 -39.71 6.61 -44.76
N GLN A 35 -39.42 6.92 -43.50
CA GLN A 35 -38.06 7.22 -43.06
C GLN A 35 -37.26 5.92 -43.23
N GLN A 36 -36.42 5.86 -44.28
CA GLN A 36 -35.40 4.85 -44.34
C GLN A 36 -34.53 4.96 -43.07
N PRO A 37 -34.32 3.86 -42.38
CA PRO A 37 -33.34 3.87 -41.27
C PRO A 37 -32.00 4.27 -41.83
N THR A 38 -31.46 5.37 -41.36
CA THR A 38 -30.07 5.77 -41.63
C THR A 38 -29.18 4.59 -41.20
N PRO A 39 -28.28 4.12 -42.06
CA PRO A 39 -27.33 3.06 -41.69
C PRO A 39 -26.61 3.48 -40.42
N PRO A 40 -26.38 2.60 -39.45
CA PRO A 40 -25.55 2.91 -38.27
C PRO A 40 -24.17 3.33 -38.80
N LEU A 41 -23.73 4.49 -38.33
CA LEU A 41 -22.35 4.95 -38.55
C LEU A 41 -21.41 3.83 -38.14
N PRO A 42 -20.42 3.48 -38.95
CA PRO A 42 -19.41 2.47 -38.57
C PRO A 42 -18.81 2.88 -37.22
N PRO A 43 -18.56 1.93 -36.29
CA PRO A 43 -17.95 2.24 -35.00
C PRO A 43 -16.62 2.91 -35.28
N GLN A 44 -16.49 4.19 -34.92
CA GLN A 44 -15.23 4.91 -35.01
C GLN A 44 -14.26 4.18 -34.07
N SER A 45 -13.25 3.54 -34.63
CA SER A 45 -12.21 2.87 -33.86
C SER A 45 -11.48 3.93 -33.03
N PHE A 46 -11.60 3.85 -31.70
CA PHE A 46 -10.84 4.68 -30.80
C PHE A 46 -9.36 4.35 -30.96
N ASN A 47 -8.63 5.27 -31.53
CA ASN A 47 -7.18 5.18 -31.66
C ASN A 47 -6.56 6.55 -31.32
N PRO A 48 -6.20 6.80 -30.06
CA PRO A 48 -5.61 8.07 -29.65
C PRO A 48 -4.24 8.33 -30.31
N ASP A 49 -3.53 7.28 -30.75
CA ASP A 49 -2.23 7.41 -31.37
C ASP A 49 -2.29 7.99 -32.79
N SER A 50 -3.44 7.85 -33.44
CA SER A 50 -3.67 8.43 -34.77
C SER A 50 -3.85 9.95 -34.75
N VAL A 51 -4.08 10.55 -33.57
CA VAL A 51 -4.23 12.01 -33.43
C VAL A 51 -2.87 12.67 -33.38
N ALA A 52 -2.66 13.68 -34.24
CA ALA A 52 -1.38 14.40 -34.29
C ALA A 52 -1.08 15.15 -32.97
N PRO A 53 0.18 15.28 -32.57
CA PRO A 53 0.55 15.93 -31.29
C PRO A 53 0.01 17.37 -31.13
N ASN A 54 -0.03 18.11 -32.22
CA ASN A 54 -0.52 19.49 -32.26
C ASN A 54 -2.04 19.63 -32.51
N ALA A 55 -2.75 18.52 -32.68
CA ALA A 55 -4.20 18.56 -32.87
C ALA A 55 -4.91 18.97 -31.57
N ALA A 56 -5.95 19.81 -31.70
CA ALA A 56 -6.80 20.17 -30.60
C ALA A 56 -7.57 18.94 -30.06
N VAL A 57 -7.48 18.67 -28.76
CA VAL A 57 -8.21 17.59 -28.09
C VAL A 57 -9.25 18.13 -27.10
N VAL A 58 -9.06 19.37 -26.61
CA VAL A 58 -10.06 20.11 -25.85
C VAL A 58 -10.10 21.54 -26.36
N THR A 59 -11.31 22.06 -26.62
CA THR A 59 -11.53 23.46 -26.99
C THR A 59 -12.58 24.05 -26.06
N LEU A 60 -12.25 25.14 -25.38
CA LEU A 60 -13.11 25.85 -24.45
C LEU A 60 -13.42 27.22 -24.98
N HIS A 61 -14.68 27.54 -25.12
CA HIS A 61 -15.13 28.86 -25.54
C HIS A 61 -15.51 29.71 -24.32
N GLY A 62 -15.08 30.98 -24.32
CA GLY A 62 -15.36 31.91 -23.23
C GLY A 62 -14.50 31.75 -21.96
N VAL A 63 -13.52 30.83 -21.99
CA VAL A 63 -12.61 30.58 -20.86
C VAL A 63 -11.17 30.85 -21.31
N CYS A 64 -10.50 31.85 -20.71
CA CYS A 64 -9.12 32.23 -21.03
C CYS A 64 -8.34 32.50 -19.76
N PRO A 65 -7.89 31.47 -19.05
CA PRO A 65 -6.97 31.64 -17.93
C PRO A 65 -5.60 32.09 -18.45
N LYS A 66 -4.92 33.00 -17.70
CA LYS A 66 -3.65 33.62 -18.12
C LYS A 66 -2.52 32.60 -18.31
N ASP A 67 -2.50 31.56 -17.49
CA ASP A 67 -1.39 30.59 -17.45
C ASP A 67 -1.50 29.44 -18.46
N VAL A 68 -2.56 29.37 -19.27
CA VAL A 68 -2.70 28.36 -20.31
C VAL A 68 -2.09 28.88 -21.62
N ALA A 69 -0.94 28.34 -21.98
CA ALA A 69 -0.09 28.78 -23.11
C ALA A 69 -0.74 28.78 -24.50
N SER A 70 -2.03 28.50 -24.62
CA SER A 70 -2.78 28.42 -25.86
C SER A 70 -4.06 29.26 -25.86
N ALA A 71 -4.22 30.18 -24.90
CA ALA A 71 -5.33 31.13 -24.95
C ALA A 71 -5.08 32.12 -26.07
N LYS A 72 -5.73 31.92 -27.21
CA LYS A 72 -5.75 32.90 -28.27
C LYS A 72 -6.87 33.91 -28.00
N THR A 73 -6.52 35.09 -27.53
CA THR A 73 -7.43 36.24 -27.54
C THR A 73 -7.63 36.69 -28.99
N ALA A 74 -8.60 36.13 -29.65
CA ALA A 74 -9.06 36.65 -30.94
C ALA A 74 -10.12 37.70 -30.68
N SER A 75 -9.73 38.99 -30.73
CA SER A 75 -10.64 40.15 -30.68
C SER A 75 -11.03 40.72 -29.30
N THR A 76 -11.19 42.03 -29.26
CA THR A 76 -11.52 42.92 -28.18
C THR A 76 -12.92 42.77 -27.51
N LYS A 77 -13.64 41.66 -27.78
CA LYS A 77 -14.92 41.33 -27.17
C LYS A 77 -14.75 40.13 -26.23
N ALA A 78 -15.25 40.21 -25.02
CA ALA A 78 -15.15 39.19 -23.98
C ALA A 78 -15.72 37.80 -24.41
N ASP A 79 -16.61 37.77 -25.38
CA ASP A 79 -17.29 36.55 -25.88
C ASP A 79 -16.47 35.78 -26.94
N SER A 80 -15.28 36.23 -27.33
CA SER A 80 -14.46 35.60 -28.39
C SER A 80 -13.19 34.91 -27.88
N CYS A 81 -13.10 34.70 -26.57
CA CYS A 81 -11.99 34.02 -25.96
C CYS A 81 -12.10 32.50 -26.18
N GLU A 82 -11.02 31.89 -26.64
CA GLU A 82 -10.93 30.46 -26.91
C GLU A 82 -9.65 29.90 -26.33
N THR A 83 -9.76 28.84 -25.50
CA THR A 83 -8.63 28.06 -25.01
C THR A 83 -8.59 26.73 -25.73
N VAL A 84 -7.49 26.48 -26.45
CA VAL A 84 -7.25 25.22 -27.15
C VAL A 84 -6.14 24.45 -26.43
N ILE A 85 -6.42 23.20 -26.10
CA ILE A 85 -5.47 22.27 -25.51
C ILE A 85 -5.15 21.21 -26.57
N THR A 86 -3.88 21.11 -26.97
CA THR A 86 -3.43 20.10 -27.93
C THR A 86 -3.19 18.75 -27.23
N LYS A 87 -3.13 17.66 -28.01
CA LYS A 87 -2.79 16.32 -27.52
C LYS A 87 -1.48 16.33 -26.71
N GLU A 88 -0.46 17.02 -27.23
CA GLU A 88 0.84 17.11 -26.55
C GLU A 88 0.74 17.83 -25.20
N GLN A 89 -0.01 18.95 -25.13
CA GLN A 89 -0.23 19.68 -23.90
C GLN A 89 -1.01 18.85 -22.89
N PHE A 90 -2.04 18.15 -23.36
CA PHE A 90 -2.84 17.25 -22.52
C PHE A 90 -1.98 16.11 -21.94
N ASN A 91 -1.14 15.50 -22.74
CA ASN A 91 -0.21 14.46 -22.29
C ASN A 91 0.84 14.99 -21.31
N ARG A 92 1.41 16.17 -21.56
CA ARG A 92 2.33 16.82 -20.60
C ARG A 92 1.67 17.10 -19.25
N MET A 93 0.41 17.53 -19.27
CA MET A 93 -0.36 17.75 -18.04
C MET A 93 -0.56 16.45 -17.26
N LEU A 94 -0.97 15.36 -17.91
CA LEU A 94 -1.10 14.04 -17.28
C LEU A 94 0.23 13.58 -16.67
N SER A 95 1.33 13.75 -17.39
CA SER A 95 2.67 13.42 -16.88
C SER A 95 3.08 14.27 -15.69
N GLY A 96 2.81 15.57 -15.72
CA GLY A 96 3.11 16.50 -14.63
C GLY A 96 2.30 16.24 -13.34
N MET A 97 1.14 15.60 -13.47
CA MET A 97 0.32 15.20 -12.32
C MET A 97 0.77 13.86 -11.69
N ASN A 98 1.86 13.29 -12.17
CA ASN A 98 2.41 12.01 -11.70
C ASN A 98 1.39 10.85 -11.68
N ILE A 99 0.49 10.85 -12.69
CA ILE A 99 -0.47 9.78 -12.89
C ILE A 99 0.32 8.59 -13.47
N ALA A 100 0.70 7.65 -12.62
CA ALA A 100 1.62 6.54 -12.90
C ALA A 100 1.13 5.54 -13.96
N ALA A 101 -0.13 5.59 -14.37
CA ALA A 101 -0.65 4.80 -15.48
C ALA A 101 -1.23 5.73 -16.54
N PRO A 102 -0.86 5.57 -17.83
CA PRO A 102 -1.59 6.26 -18.88
C PRO A 102 -3.07 5.90 -18.72
N ILE A 103 -3.94 6.92 -18.66
CA ILE A 103 -5.37 6.71 -18.65
C ILE A 103 -5.72 6.11 -20.02
N SER A 104 -5.65 4.79 -20.13
CA SER A 104 -5.90 4.05 -21.37
C SER A 104 -7.39 3.87 -21.65
N ASN A 105 -8.24 4.13 -20.65
CA ASN A 105 -9.68 4.04 -20.78
C ASN A 105 -10.25 5.34 -21.38
N PRO A 106 -10.90 5.30 -22.56
CA PRO A 106 -11.48 6.46 -23.20
C PRO A 106 -12.49 7.24 -22.33
N ALA A 107 -13.28 6.53 -21.55
CA ALA A 107 -14.27 7.16 -20.66
C ALA A 107 -13.57 7.93 -19.52
N ALA A 108 -12.49 7.38 -18.96
CA ALA A 108 -11.71 8.05 -17.93
C ALA A 108 -10.95 9.28 -18.49
N MET A 109 -10.41 9.20 -19.71
CA MET A 109 -9.80 10.35 -20.38
C MET A 109 -10.82 11.47 -20.62
N ARG A 110 -12.01 11.13 -21.05
CA ARG A 110 -13.09 12.11 -21.26
C ARG A 110 -13.52 12.77 -19.97
N SER A 111 -13.80 11.98 -18.93
CA SER A 111 -14.17 12.49 -17.60
C SER A 111 -13.08 13.39 -17.01
N PHE A 112 -11.83 13.04 -17.20
CA PHE A 112 -10.70 13.89 -16.78
C PHE A 112 -10.71 15.22 -17.55
N ALA A 113 -10.86 15.20 -18.89
CA ALA A 113 -10.89 16.39 -19.71
C ALA A 113 -12.07 17.31 -19.33
N GLU A 114 -13.24 16.76 -19.07
CA GLU A 114 -14.43 17.49 -18.59
C GLU A 114 -14.18 18.14 -17.22
N SER A 115 -13.63 17.39 -16.27
CA SER A 115 -13.28 17.92 -14.94
C SER A 115 -12.22 19.02 -15.00
N TYR A 116 -11.22 18.85 -15.84
CA TYR A 116 -10.19 19.86 -16.06
C TYR A 116 -10.75 21.12 -16.71
N SER A 117 -11.67 20.98 -17.64
CA SER A 117 -12.37 22.11 -18.27
C SER A 117 -13.17 22.93 -17.25
N GLN A 118 -13.85 22.26 -16.32
CA GLN A 118 -14.55 22.94 -15.22
C GLN A 118 -13.59 23.66 -14.30
N LEU A 119 -12.44 23.03 -13.99
CA LEU A 119 -11.39 23.65 -13.17
C LEU A 119 -10.84 24.91 -13.81
N LEU A 120 -10.60 24.89 -15.13
CA LEU A 120 -10.13 26.07 -15.89
C LEU A 120 -11.16 27.20 -15.88
N ALA A 121 -12.44 26.88 -16.01
CA ALA A 121 -13.51 27.88 -15.94
C ALA A 121 -13.55 28.55 -14.56
N LEU A 122 -13.48 27.77 -13.48
CA LEU A 122 -13.42 28.30 -12.11
C LEU A 122 -12.15 29.11 -11.85
N ALA A 123 -11.00 28.68 -12.37
CA ALA A 123 -9.75 29.41 -12.26
C ALA A 123 -9.85 30.78 -12.96
N GLY A 124 -10.40 30.82 -14.16
CA GLY A 124 -10.63 32.08 -14.90
C GLY A 124 -11.52 33.06 -14.16
N GLU A 125 -12.57 32.59 -13.49
CA GLU A 125 -13.40 33.45 -12.62
C GLU A 125 -12.65 33.89 -11.37
N GLY A 126 -11.82 33.04 -10.77
CA GLY A 126 -10.95 33.40 -9.67
C GLY A 126 -9.94 34.49 -10.03
N GLU A 127 -9.34 34.43 -11.23
CA GLU A 127 -8.46 35.47 -11.75
C GLU A 127 -9.21 36.83 -11.94
N LYS A 128 -10.40 36.80 -12.52
CA LYS A 128 -11.25 37.98 -12.66
C LYS A 128 -11.64 38.60 -11.32
N ALA A 129 -11.89 37.75 -10.32
CA ALA A 129 -12.19 38.19 -8.95
C ALA A 129 -10.95 38.69 -8.19
N GLY A 130 -9.75 38.60 -8.77
CA GLY A 130 -8.51 39.06 -8.13
C GLY A 130 -8.01 38.18 -6.99
N VAL A 131 -8.42 36.90 -6.96
CA VAL A 131 -8.00 35.90 -5.93
C VAL A 131 -6.49 35.77 -5.84
N GLU A 132 -5.78 35.96 -6.96
CA GLU A 132 -4.31 35.97 -7.00
C GLU A 132 -3.67 36.99 -6.06
N ASN A 133 -4.36 38.08 -5.75
CA ASN A 133 -3.87 39.15 -4.86
C ASN A 133 -4.17 38.87 -3.37
N ASP A 134 -4.93 37.80 -3.08
CA ASP A 134 -5.23 37.42 -1.68
C ASP A 134 -3.94 36.87 -1.02
N PRO A 135 -3.54 37.43 0.15
CA PRO A 135 -2.37 36.94 0.88
C PRO A 135 -2.41 35.44 1.20
N ARG A 136 -3.60 34.88 1.41
CA ARG A 136 -3.77 33.42 1.64
C ARG A 136 -3.46 32.60 0.39
N PHE A 137 -3.88 33.09 -0.77
CA PHE A 137 -3.57 32.46 -2.05
C PHE A 137 -2.06 32.51 -2.32
N GLN A 138 -1.41 33.65 -2.09
CA GLN A 138 0.03 33.81 -2.25
C GLN A 138 0.82 32.83 -1.36
N GLU A 139 0.41 32.68 -0.09
CA GLU A 139 1.05 31.73 0.83
C GLU A 139 0.79 30.27 0.41
N LEU A 140 -0.42 29.94 -0.06
CA LEU A 140 -0.73 28.64 -0.62
C LEU A 140 0.17 28.29 -1.81
N MET A 141 0.34 29.22 -2.74
CA MET A 141 1.21 29.06 -3.91
C MET A 141 2.68 28.90 -3.52
N ARG A 142 3.14 29.68 -2.52
CA ARG A 142 4.50 29.53 -1.97
C ARG A 142 4.74 28.11 -1.43
N ILE A 143 3.81 27.60 -0.63
CA ILE A 143 3.89 26.24 -0.06
C ILE A 143 3.78 25.19 -1.17
N ALA A 144 2.87 25.35 -2.13
CA ALA A 144 2.70 24.44 -3.26
C ALA A 144 4.00 24.33 -4.09
N ARG A 145 4.67 25.47 -4.34
CA ARG A 145 5.96 25.47 -5.04
C ARG A 145 7.05 24.69 -4.27
N ILE A 146 7.14 24.91 -2.95
CA ILE A 146 8.13 24.18 -2.12
C ILE A 146 7.88 22.66 -2.21
N ARG A 147 6.62 22.25 -2.10
CA ARG A 147 6.25 20.83 -2.22
C ARG A 147 6.60 20.27 -3.59
N ALA A 148 6.20 20.97 -4.66
CA ALA A 148 6.47 20.51 -6.02
C ALA A 148 7.96 20.36 -6.28
N LEU A 149 8.81 21.29 -5.79
CA LEU A 149 10.26 21.16 -5.90
C LEU A 149 10.81 19.97 -5.12
N ALA A 150 10.34 19.76 -3.88
CA ALA A 150 10.78 18.64 -3.05
C ALA A 150 10.36 17.28 -3.66
N ASP A 151 9.13 17.19 -4.15
CA ASP A 151 8.60 15.97 -4.76
C ASP A 151 9.29 15.67 -6.09
N SER A 152 9.53 16.69 -6.93
CA SER A 152 10.28 16.54 -8.18
C SER A 152 11.72 16.09 -7.94
N TYR A 153 12.37 16.64 -6.90
CA TYR A 153 13.71 16.18 -6.53
C TYR A 153 13.73 14.72 -6.07
N ARG A 154 12.77 14.33 -5.23
CA ARG A 154 12.62 12.92 -4.81
C ARG A 154 12.37 11.99 -5.99
N HIS A 155 11.51 12.40 -6.92
CA HIS A 155 11.24 11.63 -8.13
C HIS A 155 12.50 11.44 -8.98
N GLY A 156 13.30 12.50 -9.18
CA GLY A 156 14.59 12.40 -9.87
C GLY A 156 15.60 11.47 -9.18
N LEU A 157 15.58 11.43 -7.83
CA LEU A 157 16.38 10.45 -7.09
C LEU A 157 15.86 9.02 -7.30
N ASP A 158 14.54 8.84 -7.27
CA ASP A 158 13.88 7.54 -7.51
C ASP A 158 14.24 6.98 -8.88
N GLU A 159 14.11 7.79 -9.93
CA GLU A 159 14.53 7.42 -11.28
C GLU A 159 16.01 7.06 -11.35
N LYS A 160 16.87 7.86 -10.71
CA LYS A 160 18.33 7.64 -10.69
C LYS A 160 18.71 6.31 -10.06
N TYR A 161 18.01 5.89 -9.00
CA TYR A 161 18.37 4.71 -8.22
C TYR A 161 17.49 3.48 -8.50
N SER A 162 16.49 3.60 -9.38
CA SER A 162 15.56 2.51 -9.71
C SER A 162 16.24 1.31 -10.41
N ASN A 163 17.33 1.58 -11.14
CA ASN A 163 18.01 0.58 -11.97
C ASN A 163 19.50 0.53 -11.63
N PRO A 164 19.93 -0.11 -10.54
CA PRO A 164 21.34 -0.29 -10.24
C PRO A 164 22.03 -1.13 -11.32
N SER A 165 23.27 -0.82 -11.59
CA SER A 165 24.12 -1.57 -12.53
C SER A 165 24.40 -2.99 -12.03
N GLN A 166 24.72 -3.89 -12.94
CA GLN A 166 25.10 -5.26 -12.59
C GLN A 166 26.31 -5.28 -11.64
N GLN A 167 27.26 -4.38 -11.81
CA GLN A 167 28.44 -4.25 -10.94
C GLN A 167 28.04 -3.86 -9.51
N GLU A 168 27.08 -2.94 -9.32
CA GLU A 168 26.58 -2.57 -7.99
C GLU A 168 25.86 -3.73 -7.33
N ILE A 169 25.08 -4.50 -8.09
CA ILE A 169 24.38 -5.69 -7.61
C ILE A 169 25.37 -6.74 -7.12
N GLU A 170 26.41 -7.04 -7.89
CA GLU A 170 27.45 -8.00 -7.53
C GLU A 170 28.27 -7.53 -6.34
N ALA A 171 28.62 -6.26 -6.28
CA ALA A 171 29.33 -5.68 -5.13
C ALA A 171 28.50 -5.81 -3.84
N TYR A 172 27.21 -5.44 -3.91
CA TYR A 172 26.30 -5.56 -2.76
C TYR A 172 26.13 -7.02 -2.32
N TYR A 173 25.98 -7.93 -3.28
CA TYR A 173 25.86 -9.36 -3.00
C TYR A 173 27.09 -9.88 -2.27
N ASN A 174 28.30 -9.56 -2.75
CA ASN A 174 29.56 -10.00 -2.16
C ASN A 174 29.78 -9.40 -0.75
N GLU A 175 29.45 -8.13 -0.55
CA GLU A 175 29.49 -7.49 0.77
C GLU A 175 28.51 -8.12 1.77
N ASN A 176 27.39 -8.64 1.29
CA ASN A 176 26.31 -9.17 2.11
C ASN A 176 26.08 -10.67 1.93
N ILE A 177 27.06 -11.41 1.45
CA ILE A 177 26.94 -12.81 1.06
C ILE A 177 26.30 -13.68 2.15
N SER A 178 26.59 -13.40 3.41
CA SER A 178 26.02 -14.12 4.55
C SER A 178 24.49 -13.94 4.71
N LYS A 179 23.87 -12.88 4.13
CA LYS A 179 22.41 -12.73 4.11
C LYS A 179 21.75 -13.79 3.22
N TYR A 180 22.50 -14.29 2.24
CA TYR A 180 22.01 -15.21 1.22
C TYR A 180 22.35 -16.67 1.54
N ASP A 181 22.86 -16.93 2.77
CA ASP A 181 22.97 -18.30 3.27
C ASP A 181 21.62 -18.99 3.29
N SER A 182 21.60 -20.21 2.80
CA SER A 182 20.45 -21.11 2.87
C SER A 182 20.85 -22.43 3.51
N PHE A 183 19.90 -23.03 4.22
CA PHE A 183 20.14 -24.21 5.03
C PHE A 183 19.10 -25.24 4.74
N LYS A 184 19.47 -26.47 4.42
CA LYS A 184 18.56 -27.60 4.45
C LYS A 184 18.49 -28.12 5.87
N ILE A 185 17.35 -27.96 6.53
CA ILE A 185 17.15 -28.23 7.95
C ILE A 185 16.10 -29.32 8.14
N GLU A 186 16.39 -30.21 9.05
CA GLU A 186 15.41 -31.12 9.63
C GLU A 186 15.16 -30.74 11.09
N ARG A 187 13.94 -30.97 11.57
CA ARG A 187 13.55 -30.70 12.94
C ARG A 187 12.83 -31.89 13.54
N ILE A 188 13.30 -32.34 14.71
CA ILE A 188 12.59 -33.30 15.56
C ILE A 188 11.91 -32.50 16.65
N ILE A 189 10.63 -32.76 16.89
CA ILE A 189 9.81 -32.15 17.94
C ILE A 189 9.52 -33.19 19.00
N VAL A 190 9.83 -32.87 20.25
CA VAL A 190 9.45 -33.66 21.43
C VAL A 190 8.44 -32.85 22.21
N PRO A 191 7.13 -33.06 22.01
CA PRO A 191 6.10 -32.25 22.64
C PRO A 191 6.08 -32.46 24.16
N SER A 192 6.00 -31.34 24.92
CA SER A 192 5.77 -31.39 26.38
C SER A 192 4.28 -31.35 26.65
N ILE A 193 3.62 -32.47 26.51
CA ILE A 193 2.21 -32.63 26.83
C ILE A 193 2.11 -33.17 28.26
N ASN A 194 1.48 -32.43 29.09
CA ASN A 194 1.33 -32.80 30.52
C ASN A 194 -0.16 -32.96 30.89
N PRO A 195 -0.71 -34.17 30.77
CA PRO A 195 -2.10 -34.44 31.12
C PRO A 195 -2.35 -34.47 32.65
N SER A 196 -1.28 -34.44 33.46
CA SER A 196 -1.36 -34.66 34.89
C SER A 196 -1.93 -33.45 35.64
N ARG A 197 -2.80 -33.70 36.62
CA ARG A 197 -3.46 -32.65 37.39
C ARG A 197 -2.67 -32.22 38.64
N THR A 198 -1.78 -33.07 39.17
CA THR A 198 -1.00 -32.78 40.35
C THR A 198 0.40 -32.25 40.02
N PRO A 199 0.96 -31.31 40.82
CA PRO A 199 2.30 -30.77 40.55
C PRO A 199 3.39 -31.85 40.55
N ALA A 200 3.32 -32.86 41.43
CA ALA A 200 4.31 -33.93 41.48
C ALA A 200 4.31 -34.78 40.20
N ALA A 201 3.12 -35.18 39.75
CA ALA A 201 2.99 -35.97 38.53
C ALA A 201 3.40 -35.15 37.25
N ARG A 202 3.22 -33.84 37.28
CA ARG A 202 3.71 -32.97 36.23
C ARG A 202 5.24 -32.96 36.17
N ALA A 203 5.89 -32.77 37.32
CA ALA A 203 7.34 -32.74 37.43
C ALA A 203 7.98 -34.08 36.98
N GLU A 204 7.34 -35.20 37.31
CA GLU A 204 7.79 -36.52 36.87
C GLU A 204 7.67 -36.69 35.32
N ASN A 205 6.52 -36.29 34.78
CA ASN A 205 6.31 -36.33 33.33
C ASN A 205 7.31 -35.43 32.58
N ASP A 206 7.55 -34.22 33.07
CA ASP A 206 8.52 -33.29 32.48
C ASP A 206 9.93 -33.88 32.44
N LYS A 207 10.36 -34.56 33.53
CA LYS A 207 11.63 -35.29 33.57
C LYS A 207 11.67 -36.40 32.51
N LYS A 208 10.59 -37.19 32.36
CA LYS A 208 10.53 -38.26 31.35
C LYS A 208 10.62 -37.71 29.95
N VAL A 209 9.90 -36.63 29.67
CA VAL A 209 9.95 -35.94 28.36
C VAL A 209 11.33 -35.36 28.08
N GLN A 210 11.98 -34.76 29.07
CA GLN A 210 13.34 -34.24 28.97
C GLN A 210 14.36 -35.36 28.72
N GLN A 211 14.26 -36.48 29.40
CA GLN A 211 15.14 -37.65 29.19
C GLN A 211 14.95 -38.22 27.79
N LEU A 212 13.70 -38.38 27.33
CA LEU A 212 13.39 -38.80 25.98
C LEU A 212 14.02 -37.84 24.95
N ALA A 213 13.87 -36.54 25.14
CA ALA A 213 14.44 -35.53 24.26
C ALA A 213 15.98 -35.61 24.20
N ALA A 214 16.63 -35.85 25.36
CA ALA A 214 18.07 -36.01 25.43
C ALA A 214 18.56 -37.27 24.67
N ASP A 215 17.90 -38.41 24.88
CA ASP A 215 18.22 -39.65 24.14
C ASP A 215 18.03 -39.48 22.63
N ILE A 216 16.91 -38.93 22.21
CA ILE A 216 16.62 -38.66 20.79
C ILE A 216 17.69 -37.72 20.19
N ARG A 217 18.11 -36.69 20.94
CA ARG A 217 19.17 -35.79 20.46
C ARG A 217 20.51 -36.53 20.27
N GLU A 218 20.89 -37.37 21.21
CA GLU A 218 22.14 -38.14 21.10
C GLU A 218 22.10 -39.10 19.90
N ARG A 219 20.99 -39.77 19.68
CA ARG A 219 20.80 -40.67 18.56
C ARG A 219 20.80 -39.93 17.23
N ALA A 220 20.16 -38.76 17.15
CA ALA A 220 20.20 -37.89 16.00
C ALA A 220 21.63 -37.39 15.70
N ALA A 221 22.42 -37.11 16.75
CA ALA A 221 23.82 -36.72 16.63
C ALA A 221 24.72 -37.89 16.12
N ARG A 222 24.38 -39.12 16.47
CA ARG A 222 25.05 -40.31 15.94
C ARG A 222 24.67 -40.64 14.49
N GLY A 223 23.74 -39.86 13.89
CA GLY A 223 23.39 -40.01 12.48
C GLY A 223 22.13 -40.81 12.19
N GLU A 224 21.36 -41.20 13.22
CA GLU A 224 20.10 -41.92 12.99
C GLU A 224 19.13 -41.04 12.17
N GLU A 225 18.21 -41.67 11.46
CA GLU A 225 17.25 -41.05 10.60
C GLU A 225 16.25 -40.20 11.42
N THR A 226 16.15 -38.93 11.13
CA THR A 226 15.33 -37.99 11.91
C THR A 226 13.84 -38.30 11.85
N GLN A 227 13.31 -38.74 10.71
CA GLN A 227 11.90 -39.11 10.61
C GLN A 227 11.57 -40.36 11.46
N LYS A 228 12.45 -41.36 11.46
CA LYS A 228 12.30 -42.53 12.34
C LYS A 228 12.31 -42.14 13.81
N LEU A 229 13.21 -41.25 14.23
CA LEU A 229 13.27 -40.73 15.59
C LEU A 229 11.99 -39.93 15.94
N GLN A 230 11.47 -39.17 15.02
CA GLN A 230 10.23 -38.42 15.19
C GLN A 230 9.03 -39.37 15.39
N ASP A 231 8.98 -40.45 14.63
CA ASP A 231 7.92 -41.46 14.73
C ASP A 231 8.00 -42.18 16.09
N GLU A 232 9.21 -42.52 16.57
CA GLU A 232 9.44 -43.11 17.89
C GLU A 232 9.01 -42.19 19.03
N VAL A 233 9.32 -40.88 18.95
CA VAL A 233 8.86 -39.85 19.93
C VAL A 233 7.34 -39.87 20.03
N TYR A 234 6.65 -39.80 18.89
CA TYR A 234 5.20 -39.74 18.87
C TYR A 234 4.56 -41.02 19.39
N LYS A 235 5.16 -42.20 19.06
CA LYS A 235 4.76 -43.50 19.61
C LYS A 235 4.97 -43.55 21.14
N ALA A 236 6.12 -43.12 21.64
CA ALA A 236 6.43 -43.10 23.07
C ALA A 236 5.51 -42.19 23.88
N LEU A 237 5.06 -41.09 23.30
CA LEU A 237 4.14 -40.14 23.91
C LEU A 237 2.65 -40.45 23.62
N ALA A 238 2.36 -41.58 22.93
CA ALA A 238 1.01 -41.98 22.50
C ALA A 238 0.27 -40.89 21.71
N LEU A 239 1.00 -40.18 20.83
CA LEU A 239 0.47 -39.10 20.00
C LEU A 239 0.15 -39.61 18.60
N PRO A 240 -0.93 -39.10 17.98
CA PRO A 240 -1.24 -39.42 16.60
C PRO A 240 -0.38 -38.60 15.65
N SER A 241 -0.10 -39.14 14.45
CA SER A 241 0.42 -38.42 13.28
C SER A 241 1.68 -37.58 13.53
N PRO A 242 2.87 -38.23 13.55
CA PRO A 242 4.13 -37.48 13.67
C PRO A 242 4.31 -36.51 12.49
N PRO A 243 4.81 -35.29 12.74
CA PRO A 243 5.08 -34.33 11.68
C PRO A 243 6.26 -34.76 10.82
N LYS A 244 6.34 -34.25 9.60
CA LYS A 244 7.54 -34.39 8.76
C LYS A 244 8.69 -33.61 9.39
N THR A 245 9.87 -34.24 9.41
CA THR A 245 11.07 -33.61 9.96
C THR A 245 11.74 -32.66 8.97
N ASP A 246 11.67 -32.94 7.66
CA ASP A 246 12.25 -32.09 6.64
C ASP A 246 11.50 -30.77 6.52
N LEU A 247 12.17 -29.69 6.91
CA LEU A 247 11.66 -28.33 6.76
C LEU A 247 11.99 -27.71 5.39
N GLY A 248 12.71 -28.42 4.54
CA GLY A 248 13.21 -27.92 3.27
C GLY A 248 14.33 -26.89 3.43
N MET A 249 14.56 -26.13 2.37
CA MET A 249 15.54 -25.04 2.39
C MET A 249 14.97 -23.86 3.17
N LYS A 250 15.77 -23.36 4.11
CA LYS A 250 15.47 -22.16 4.91
C LYS A 250 16.52 -21.11 4.67
N ARG A 251 16.12 -19.86 4.61
CA ARG A 251 17.04 -18.73 4.51
C ARG A 251 17.41 -18.22 5.90
N ARG A 252 18.50 -17.49 5.99
CA ARG A 252 18.86 -16.71 7.18
C ARG A 252 17.69 -15.78 7.55
N GLY A 253 17.40 -15.63 8.84
CA GLY A 253 16.23 -14.91 9.37
C GLY A 253 14.96 -15.75 9.43
N SER A 254 15.00 -17.05 9.06
CA SER A 254 13.84 -17.94 9.13
C SER A 254 13.54 -18.48 10.53
N PHE A 255 14.46 -18.34 11.47
CA PHE A 255 14.35 -18.83 12.84
C PHE A 255 14.52 -17.68 13.86
N PRO A 256 13.99 -17.83 15.08
CA PRO A 256 14.33 -16.91 16.17
C PRO A 256 15.83 -16.77 16.35
N VAL A 257 16.30 -15.58 16.68
CA VAL A 257 17.74 -15.22 16.71
C VAL A 257 18.59 -16.22 17.52
N ALA A 258 18.09 -16.68 18.67
CA ALA A 258 18.82 -17.62 19.52
C ALA A 258 18.99 -18.99 18.84
N ILE A 259 17.91 -19.52 18.25
CA ILE A 259 17.91 -20.81 17.55
C ILE A 259 18.76 -20.72 16.28
N GLU A 260 18.62 -19.62 15.54
CA GLU A 260 19.41 -19.40 14.31
C GLU A 260 20.91 -19.37 14.61
N LYS A 261 21.32 -18.73 15.70
CA LYS A 261 22.73 -18.72 16.13
C LYS A 261 23.27 -20.14 16.33
N ASP A 262 22.49 -21.01 16.96
CA ASP A 262 22.89 -22.40 17.22
C ASP A 262 22.92 -23.21 15.91
N ILE A 263 21.95 -23.01 15.01
CA ILE A 263 21.95 -23.65 13.68
C ILE A 263 23.16 -23.19 12.85
N LEU A 264 23.50 -21.89 12.89
CA LEU A 264 24.64 -21.34 12.15
C LEU A 264 26.00 -21.89 12.61
N ALA A 265 26.10 -22.31 13.87
CA ALA A 265 27.30 -22.92 14.42
C ALA A 265 27.51 -24.38 13.99
N LEU A 266 26.47 -25.06 13.45
CA LEU A 266 26.54 -26.45 13.06
C LEU A 266 27.31 -26.65 11.76
N LYS A 267 27.97 -27.80 11.66
CA LYS A 267 28.43 -28.39 10.39
C LYS A 267 27.36 -29.33 9.82
N PRO A 268 27.36 -29.58 8.51
CA PRO A 268 26.47 -30.58 7.92
C PRO A 268 26.56 -31.91 8.66
N GLY A 269 25.40 -32.45 9.05
CA GLY A 269 25.25 -33.67 9.84
C GLY A 269 25.11 -33.45 11.36
N GLU A 270 25.51 -32.31 11.89
CA GLU A 270 25.41 -31.99 13.32
C GLU A 270 23.99 -31.55 13.71
N VAL A 271 23.71 -31.64 15.02
CA VAL A 271 22.44 -31.26 15.63
C VAL A 271 22.64 -30.18 16.69
N THR A 272 21.63 -29.33 16.91
CA THR A 272 21.63 -28.35 18.00
C THR A 272 21.63 -29.03 19.37
N LYS A 273 21.87 -28.24 20.41
CA LYS A 273 21.39 -28.59 21.75
C LYS A 273 19.86 -28.71 21.76
N LEU A 274 19.28 -29.13 22.89
CA LEU A 274 17.83 -29.11 23.06
C LEU A 274 17.36 -27.66 23.12
N GLU A 275 16.59 -27.25 22.13
CA GLU A 275 15.94 -25.95 22.11
C GLU A 275 14.60 -26.05 22.81
N THR A 276 14.44 -25.31 23.91
CA THR A 276 13.17 -25.28 24.67
C THR A 276 12.25 -24.24 24.09
N GLU A 277 11.08 -24.67 23.63
CA GLU A 277 10.00 -23.81 23.17
C GLU A 277 8.73 -24.04 23.98
N MET A 278 7.71 -23.20 23.79
CA MET A 278 6.45 -23.31 24.56
C MET A 278 5.76 -24.68 24.43
N SER A 279 5.97 -25.37 23.30
CA SER A 279 5.35 -26.67 23.00
C SER A 279 6.18 -27.87 23.40
N GLY A 280 7.41 -27.70 23.89
CA GLY A 280 8.32 -28.78 24.23
C GLY A 280 9.76 -28.53 23.80
N PHE A 281 10.44 -29.58 23.36
CA PHE A 281 11.82 -29.52 22.91
C PHE A 281 11.92 -29.68 21.41
N ASN A 282 12.76 -28.89 20.77
CA ASN A 282 13.11 -29.02 19.37
C ASN A 282 14.60 -29.36 19.21
N ILE A 283 14.91 -30.20 18.24
CA ILE A 283 16.27 -30.56 17.85
C ILE A 283 16.37 -30.30 16.35
N TYR A 284 17.26 -29.38 15.96
CA TYR A 284 17.48 -29.06 14.57
C TYR A 284 18.75 -29.76 14.07
N LYS A 285 18.68 -30.35 12.88
CA LYS A 285 19.79 -31.01 12.20
C LYS A 285 20.10 -30.27 10.90
N LEU A 286 21.32 -29.84 10.74
CA LEU A 286 21.78 -29.22 9.50
C LEU A 286 22.15 -30.33 8.49
N ARG A 287 21.49 -30.35 7.32
CA ARG A 287 21.77 -31.28 6.24
C ARG A 287 22.80 -30.72 5.24
N SER A 288 22.55 -29.52 4.77
CA SER A 288 23.49 -28.79 3.91
C SER A 288 23.40 -27.31 4.17
N ARG A 289 24.46 -26.60 3.80
CA ARG A 289 24.54 -25.15 3.74
C ARG A 289 24.93 -24.79 2.33
N ASP A 290 24.18 -23.87 1.74
CA ASP A 290 24.40 -23.36 0.41
C ASP A 290 24.26 -21.85 0.41
N THR A 291 24.78 -21.18 -0.61
CA THR A 291 24.55 -19.76 -0.83
C THR A 291 23.61 -19.59 -2.00
N ILE A 292 22.54 -18.79 -1.84
CA ILE A 292 21.59 -18.52 -2.91
C ILE A 292 22.29 -17.70 -3.98
N PRO A 293 22.30 -18.14 -5.26
CA PRO A 293 22.97 -17.43 -6.34
C PRO A 293 22.43 -16.00 -6.53
N VAL A 294 23.30 -15.08 -6.92
CA VAL A 294 22.98 -13.66 -7.13
C VAL A 294 21.78 -13.47 -8.06
N GLU A 295 21.67 -14.26 -9.13
CA GLU A 295 20.56 -14.18 -10.08
C GLU A 295 19.20 -14.45 -9.43
N SER A 296 19.14 -15.33 -8.44
CA SER A 296 17.91 -15.66 -7.71
C SER A 296 17.48 -14.56 -6.72
N VAL A 297 18.40 -13.70 -6.31
CA VAL A 297 18.16 -12.61 -5.36
C VAL A 297 18.32 -11.22 -5.97
N LYS A 298 18.55 -11.14 -7.27
CA LYS A 298 18.77 -9.89 -8.00
C LYS A 298 17.69 -8.85 -7.74
N ALA A 299 16.43 -9.26 -7.82
CA ALA A 299 15.30 -8.35 -7.58
C ALA A 299 15.23 -7.85 -6.13
N GLU A 300 15.66 -8.67 -5.17
CA GLU A 300 15.78 -8.28 -3.76
C GLU A 300 16.90 -7.26 -3.58
N ILE A 301 18.08 -7.55 -4.14
CA ILE A 301 19.25 -6.66 -4.09
C ILE A 301 18.92 -5.31 -4.75
N THR A 302 18.24 -5.31 -5.89
CA THR A 302 17.82 -4.07 -6.56
C THR A 302 16.98 -3.20 -5.64
N ARG A 303 16.01 -3.77 -4.91
CA ARG A 303 15.18 -3.04 -3.94
C ARG A 303 16.00 -2.52 -2.75
N ASP A 304 16.89 -3.36 -2.20
CA ASP A 304 17.73 -2.99 -1.07
C ASP A 304 18.68 -1.83 -1.44
N LEU A 305 19.30 -1.91 -2.62
CA LEU A 305 20.15 -0.84 -3.16
C LEU A 305 19.38 0.44 -3.41
N HIS A 306 18.21 0.35 -4.04
CA HIS A 306 17.33 1.49 -4.25
C HIS A 306 17.00 2.17 -2.92
N GLN A 307 16.52 1.42 -1.93
CA GLN A 307 16.18 1.96 -0.61
C GLN A 307 17.41 2.59 0.06
N LYS A 308 18.55 1.89 0.10
CA LYS A 308 19.80 2.37 0.71
C LYS A 308 20.26 3.69 0.07
N ASN A 309 20.23 3.76 -1.26
CA ASN A 309 20.69 4.93 -2.00
C ASN A 309 19.73 6.10 -1.84
N MET A 310 18.41 5.87 -1.85
CA MET A 310 17.38 6.88 -1.58
C MET A 310 17.52 7.44 -0.17
N GLU A 311 17.62 6.59 0.84
CA GLU A 311 17.80 7.02 2.23
C GLU A 311 19.11 7.81 2.41
N GLY A 312 20.20 7.33 1.79
CA GLY A 312 21.49 8.02 1.81
C GLY A 312 21.43 9.40 1.17
N ALA A 313 20.81 9.52 0.00
CA ALA A 313 20.66 10.79 -0.72
C ALA A 313 19.78 11.80 0.06
N ILE A 314 18.67 11.34 0.61
CA ILE A 314 17.78 12.18 1.43
C ILE A 314 18.52 12.63 2.70
N LYS A 315 19.21 11.72 3.38
CA LYS A 315 19.98 12.02 4.59
C LYS A 315 21.12 12.99 4.32
N ALA A 316 21.78 12.90 3.16
CA ALA A 316 22.84 13.84 2.79
C ALA A 316 22.33 15.29 2.69
N VAL A 317 21.09 15.49 2.27
CA VAL A 317 20.45 16.81 2.16
C VAL A 317 19.86 17.27 3.50
N THR A 318 19.26 16.37 4.28
CA THR A 318 18.48 16.71 5.48
C THR A 318 19.25 16.53 6.79
N GLY A 319 20.34 15.78 6.78
CA GLY A 319 21.03 15.36 8.00
C GLY A 319 21.75 16.50 8.75
N SER A 320 22.03 17.62 8.07
CA SER A 320 22.62 18.82 8.67
C SER A 320 21.56 19.86 9.13
N ILE A 321 20.29 19.58 8.89
CA ILE A 321 19.22 20.52 9.23
C ILE A 321 18.83 20.32 10.69
N HIS A 322 19.07 21.33 11.51
CA HIS A 322 18.69 21.34 12.92
C HIS A 322 17.78 22.56 13.15
N PRO A 323 16.45 22.37 13.11
CA PRO A 323 15.53 23.46 13.31
C PRO A 323 15.58 23.95 14.77
N GLU A 324 15.82 25.24 14.98
CA GLU A 324 15.62 25.87 16.27
C GLU A 324 14.14 26.24 16.40
N LEU A 325 13.48 25.65 17.37
CA LEU A 325 12.04 25.84 17.61
C LEU A 325 11.87 26.77 18.81
N ASN A 326 11.01 27.78 18.67
CA ASN A 326 10.66 28.66 19.78
C ASN A 326 9.73 27.92 20.75
N GLU A 327 10.25 27.58 21.94
CA GLU A 327 9.48 26.81 22.95
C GLU A 327 8.26 27.55 23.50
N GLN A 328 8.23 28.86 23.45
CA GLN A 328 7.04 29.63 23.86
C GLN A 328 5.88 29.47 22.88
N PHE A 329 6.20 29.23 21.60
CA PHE A 329 5.19 29.03 20.55
C PHE A 329 4.80 27.55 20.38
N PHE A 330 5.79 26.64 20.38
CA PHE A 330 5.57 25.20 20.13
C PHE A 330 5.34 24.39 21.40
N GLY A 331 5.57 24.98 22.57
CA GLY A 331 5.57 24.29 23.84
C GLY A 331 6.87 23.50 24.11
N PRO A 332 7.10 23.04 25.35
CA PRO A 332 8.29 22.26 25.67
C PRO A 332 8.29 20.92 24.91
N THR A 333 9.47 20.46 24.56
CA THR A 333 9.71 19.21 23.83
C THR A 333 9.23 17.98 24.64
N GLY A 334 7.93 17.75 24.66
CA GLY A 334 7.31 16.50 25.11
C GLY A 334 7.20 15.54 23.94
N ARG A 335 7.35 14.26 24.16
CA ARG A 335 7.14 13.20 23.13
C ARG A 335 5.69 13.22 22.64
N THR A 336 5.39 14.11 21.73
CA THR A 336 4.14 14.04 20.99
C THR A 336 4.48 13.60 19.57
N SER A 337 3.94 12.47 19.17
CA SER A 337 3.84 12.09 17.76
C SER A 337 3.17 13.26 17.02
N GLY A 338 3.98 14.09 16.37
CA GLY A 338 3.50 15.27 15.65
C GLY A 338 2.50 14.88 14.56
N PRO A 339 1.56 15.77 14.21
CA PRO A 339 0.71 15.54 13.07
C PRO A 339 1.58 15.46 11.81
N ILE A 340 1.69 14.25 11.28
CA ILE A 340 2.22 14.03 9.94
C ILE A 340 1.35 14.88 9.02
N LEU A 341 1.95 15.78 8.25
CA LEU A 341 1.29 16.49 7.15
C LEU A 341 0.81 15.42 6.16
N ARG A 342 -0.38 14.88 6.42
CA ARG A 342 -1.04 13.95 5.50
C ARG A 342 -1.28 14.71 4.20
N ASN A 343 -0.68 14.20 3.14
CA ASN A 343 -1.02 14.61 1.79
C ASN A 343 -2.52 14.35 1.57
N PRO A 344 -3.35 15.37 1.31
CA PRO A 344 -4.79 15.19 1.12
C PRO A 344 -5.16 14.42 -0.16
N GLN A 345 -4.20 13.99 -0.95
CA GLN A 345 -4.41 13.33 -2.24
C GLN A 345 -4.10 11.81 -2.26
N SER A 346 -3.83 11.19 -1.13
CA SER A 346 -3.81 9.71 -1.12
C SER A 346 -5.25 9.19 -1.11
N PRO A 347 -5.70 8.47 -2.15
CA PRO A 347 -7.00 7.82 -2.11
C PRO A 347 -6.99 6.82 -0.96
N SER A 348 -7.91 7.01 -0.02
CA SER A 348 -8.19 6.09 1.06
C SER A 348 -8.47 4.71 0.47
N GLY A 349 -7.50 3.79 0.61
CA GLY A 349 -7.73 2.39 0.36
C GLY A 349 -8.91 1.92 1.22
N THR A 350 -9.91 1.39 0.56
CA THR A 350 -11.06 0.71 1.16
C THR A 350 -10.58 -0.30 2.19
N PRO A 351 -11.06 -0.26 3.45
CA PRO A 351 -10.76 -1.32 4.40
C PRO A 351 -11.47 -2.59 3.94
N MET A 352 -10.71 -3.65 3.73
CA MET A 352 -11.29 -4.99 3.61
C MET A 352 -12.03 -5.34 4.92
N PRO A 353 -13.22 -5.98 4.86
CA PRO A 353 -13.91 -6.45 6.05
C PRO A 353 -13.15 -7.65 6.64
N GLY A 354 -12.36 -7.39 7.66
CA GLY A 354 -11.77 -8.42 8.50
C GLY A 354 -12.81 -8.89 9.52
N THR A 355 -13.07 -10.18 9.53
CA THR A 355 -13.88 -10.91 10.50
C THR A 355 -13.37 -10.64 11.92
N SER A 356 -14.14 -9.87 12.70
CA SER A 356 -13.93 -9.68 14.12
C SER A 356 -14.84 -10.61 14.90
N THR A 357 -14.28 -11.70 15.42
CA THR A 357 -14.84 -12.42 16.56
C THR A 357 -14.15 -11.91 17.83
N GLY A 358 -14.74 -10.98 18.52
CA GLY A 358 -14.27 -10.44 19.79
C GLY A 358 -15.44 -10.05 20.68
N ASN A 359 -15.73 -10.89 21.66
CA ASN A 359 -16.75 -10.79 22.69
C ASN A 359 -16.56 -9.54 23.56
N PRO A 360 -17.58 -8.71 23.84
CA PRO A 360 -17.44 -7.60 24.76
C PRO A 360 -17.54 -8.08 26.22
N ARG A 361 -16.46 -7.92 26.96
CA ARG A 361 -16.50 -8.01 28.42
C ARG A 361 -17.16 -6.75 28.99
N THR A 362 -18.26 -6.96 29.70
CA THR A 362 -18.96 -5.99 30.53
C THR A 362 -18.04 -5.40 31.59
N ALA A 363 -17.85 -4.09 31.54
CA ALA A 363 -17.20 -3.33 32.58
C ALA A 363 -18.21 -2.99 33.68
N THR A 364 -17.93 -3.42 34.91
CA THR A 364 -18.61 -3.05 36.14
C THR A 364 -18.25 -1.60 36.51
N PRO A 365 -19.20 -0.74 36.92
CA PRO A 365 -18.89 0.62 37.36
C PRO A 365 -18.32 0.64 38.78
N PRO A 366 -17.47 1.61 39.14
CA PRO A 366 -16.86 1.70 40.46
C PRO A 366 -17.87 2.17 41.52
N GLN A 367 -17.87 1.47 42.64
CA GLN A 367 -18.64 1.82 43.86
C GLN A 367 -18.00 3.02 44.56
N GLN A 368 -18.85 3.97 44.98
CA GLN A 368 -18.47 5.11 45.83
C GLN A 368 -18.24 4.67 47.29
N PRO A 369 -17.31 5.27 48.03
CA PRO A 369 -17.09 4.97 49.43
C PRO A 369 -18.16 5.62 50.30
N VAL A 370 -18.72 4.80 51.21
CA VAL A 370 -19.66 5.22 52.26
C VAL A 370 -18.87 5.73 53.45
N SER A 371 -19.15 6.95 53.91
CA SER A 371 -18.57 7.52 55.12
C SER A 371 -19.25 6.95 56.36
N PRO A 372 -18.50 6.64 57.46
CA PRO A 372 -19.08 6.21 58.71
C PRO A 372 -19.56 7.40 59.58
N LYS A 373 -20.68 7.18 60.22
CA LYS A 373 -21.09 7.98 61.37
C LYS A 373 -20.36 7.51 62.62
#